data_0893f3ea4d6ad3c6ae285422a5833d47
#
_entry.id   0893f3ea4d6ad3c6ae285422a5833d47
#
_cell.length_a   1.000
_cell.length_b   1.000
_cell.length_c   1.000
_cell.angle_alpha   90.00
_cell.angle_beta   90.00
_cell.angle_gamma   90.00
#
_symmetry.space_group_name_H-M   'P 1'
#
loop_
_entity.id
_entity.type
_entity.pdbx_description
1 polymer ?
#
loop_
_entity_poly.entity_id
_entity_poly.type
_entity_poly.pdbx_seq_one_letter_code
_entity_poly.pdbx_strand_id
1 'polypeptide(L)'
;MSKQDPQKRYFGLDVHKAYIMVAAVNADQEVVLKPRRVTFARLENWIDKTLRPSDEVVLEATTNAWHVHDLLAPHVAQVIVAHPYHVKLIA
;
A
#
# COMPACT_ATOMS: atom_id res chain seq x y z
N MET A 1 3.39 22.37 -14.89
CA MET A 1 3.16 21.90 -14.60
C MET A 1 2.81 21.27 -13.92
N SER A 2 2.59 21.01 -13.43
CA SER A 2 2.33 20.41 -12.82
C SER A 2 2.09 19.80 -12.45
N LYS A 3 2.20 19.53 -12.14
CA LYS A 3 1.36 19.21 -11.50
C LYS A 3 1.13 17.91 -11.09
N GLN A 4 0.19 17.63 -10.42
CA GLN A 4 -0.07 16.27 -10.02
C GLN A 4 -0.49 15.45 -11.22
N ASP A 5 0.07 14.25 -11.32
CA ASP A 5 -0.40 13.27 -12.28
C ASP A 5 -1.80 12.83 -11.83
N PRO A 6 -2.86 13.04 -12.63
CA PRO A 6 -4.19 12.58 -12.24
C PRO A 6 -4.27 11.07 -12.15
N GLN A 7 -3.28 10.35 -12.70
CA GLN A 7 -3.21 8.90 -12.62
C GLN A 7 -2.47 8.42 -11.36
N LYS A 8 -1.90 9.35 -10.58
CA LYS A 8 -1.15 8.98 -9.38
C LYS A 8 -2.08 8.37 -8.34
N ARG A 9 -1.67 7.22 -7.81
CA ARG A 9 -2.47 6.50 -6.84
C ARG A 9 -1.66 6.26 -5.57
N TYR A 10 -2.36 6.26 -4.45
CA TYR A 10 -1.78 6.07 -3.13
C TYR A 10 -2.50 4.91 -2.46
N PHE A 11 -1.76 3.85 -2.18
CA PHE A 11 -2.31 2.64 -1.58
C PHE A 11 -2.02 2.60 -0.10
N GLY A 12 -3.01 2.17 0.67
CA GLY A 12 -2.82 1.84 2.08
C GLY A 12 -2.98 0.35 2.24
N LEU A 13 -1.98 -0.29 2.83
CA LEU A 13 -2.00 -1.71 3.10
C LEU A 13 -1.83 -1.95 4.59
N ASP A 14 -2.80 -2.62 5.18
CA ASP A 14 -2.79 -2.97 6.60
C ASP A 14 -2.60 -4.48 6.70
N VAL A 15 -1.43 -4.89 7.19
CA VAL A 15 -1.06 -6.29 7.25
C VAL A 15 -1.60 -6.93 8.52
N HIS A 16 -2.46 -7.90 8.33
CA HIS A 16 -3.00 -8.73 9.41
C HIS A 16 -2.33 -10.10 9.37
N LYS A 17 -2.66 -10.92 10.35
CA LYS A 17 -2.01 -12.21 10.50
C LYS A 17 -2.26 -13.15 9.31
N ALA A 18 -3.48 -13.12 8.76
CA ALA A 18 -3.88 -14.05 7.71
C ALA A 18 -4.18 -13.39 6.38
N TYR A 19 -4.23 -12.07 6.33
CA TYR A 19 -4.59 -11.33 5.12
C TYR A 19 -4.09 -9.90 5.21
N ILE A 20 -4.22 -9.18 4.11
CA ILE A 20 -3.88 -7.76 4.04
C ILE A 20 -5.13 -7.01 3.60
N MET A 21 -5.47 -5.93 4.31
CA MET A 21 -6.51 -5.00 3.84
C MET A 21 -5.87 -4.00 2.91
N VAL A 22 -6.44 -3.82 1.74
CA VAL A 22 -5.91 -2.90 0.74
C VAL A 22 -6.97 -1.88 0.36
N ALA A 23 -6.54 -0.65 0.12
CA ALA A 23 -7.41 0.42 -0.36
C ALA A 23 -6.53 1.44 -1.08
N ALA A 24 -7.12 2.25 -1.94
CA ALA A 24 -6.35 3.26 -2.65
C ALA A 24 -7.20 4.49 -2.97
N VAL A 25 -6.52 5.63 -3.00
CA VAL A 25 -7.09 6.88 -3.44
C VAL A 25 -6.19 7.49 -4.51
N ASN A 26 -6.73 8.42 -5.29
CA ASN A 26 -5.93 9.17 -6.24
C ASN A 26 -5.44 10.50 -5.60
N ALA A 27 -4.81 11.35 -6.39
CA ALA A 27 -4.29 12.62 -5.91
C ALA A 27 -5.38 13.56 -5.42
N ASP A 28 -6.61 13.39 -5.88
CA ASP A 28 -7.77 14.19 -5.46
C ASP A 28 -8.50 13.56 -4.28
N GLN A 29 -7.92 12.51 -3.69
CA GLN A 29 -8.48 11.79 -2.56
C GLN A 29 -9.78 11.05 -2.89
N GLU A 30 -10.00 10.79 -4.15
CA GLU A 30 -11.11 9.96 -4.59
C GLU A 30 -10.73 8.49 -4.46
N VAL A 31 -11.67 7.67 -4.00
CA VAL A 31 -11.43 6.23 -3.83
C VAL A 31 -11.33 5.57 -5.20
N VAL A 32 -10.17 4.99 -5.50
CA VAL A 32 -9.97 4.24 -6.74
C VAL A 32 -9.96 2.74 -6.50
N LEU A 33 -9.79 2.32 -5.25
CA LEU A 33 -9.94 0.94 -4.83
C LEU A 33 -10.57 0.94 -3.45
N LYS A 34 -11.78 0.41 -3.35
CA LYS A 34 -12.46 0.27 -2.06
C LYS A 34 -11.75 -0.75 -1.19
N PRO A 35 -11.81 -0.59 0.13
CA PRO A 35 -11.17 -1.53 1.04
C PRO A 35 -11.60 -2.97 0.75
N ARG A 36 -10.60 -3.85 0.66
CA ARG A 36 -10.86 -5.27 0.42
C ARG A 36 -9.73 -6.10 0.98
N ARG A 37 -10.01 -7.36 1.22
CA ARG A 37 -9.00 -8.31 1.70
C ARG A 37 -8.26 -8.94 0.54
N VAL A 38 -6.95 -9.12 0.75
CA VAL A 38 -6.13 -9.92 -0.13
C VAL A 38 -5.41 -10.93 0.74
N THR A 39 -5.59 -12.21 0.47
CA THR A 39 -4.88 -13.25 1.23
C THR A 39 -3.42 -13.28 0.82
N PHE A 40 -2.57 -13.79 1.71
CA PHE A 40 -1.15 -13.91 1.37
C PHE A 40 -0.92 -14.81 0.16
N ALA A 41 -1.75 -15.83 -0.01
CA ALA A 41 -1.63 -16.72 -1.17
C ALA A 41 -1.89 -15.98 -2.49
N ARG A 42 -2.66 -14.89 -2.46
CA ARG A 42 -3.01 -14.12 -3.66
C ARG A 42 -2.22 -12.84 -3.79
N LEU A 43 -1.37 -12.54 -2.83
CA LEU A 43 -0.72 -11.23 -2.78
C LEU A 43 0.14 -10.95 -4.00
N GLU A 44 0.99 -11.90 -4.40
CA GLU A 44 1.87 -11.66 -5.54
C GLU A 44 1.09 -11.46 -6.83
N ASN A 45 0.03 -12.25 -7.02
CA ASN A 45 -0.83 -12.09 -8.18
C ASN A 45 -1.56 -10.74 -8.17
N TRP A 46 -2.02 -10.33 -6.99
CA TRP A 46 -2.67 -9.02 -6.83
C TRP A 46 -1.71 -7.89 -7.16
N ILE A 47 -0.47 -7.98 -6.68
CA ILE A 47 0.56 -6.99 -6.96
C ILE A 47 0.76 -6.87 -8.48
N ASP A 48 0.97 -8.00 -9.14
CA ASP A 48 1.24 -8.01 -10.58
C ASP A 48 0.09 -7.42 -11.40
N LYS A 49 -1.14 -7.68 -10.98
CA LYS A 49 -2.31 -7.22 -11.73
C LYS A 49 -2.75 -5.80 -11.40
N THR A 50 -2.42 -5.32 -10.22
CA THR A 50 -3.01 -4.09 -9.69
C THR A 50 -2.04 -2.93 -9.65
N LEU A 51 -0.83 -3.16 -9.16
CA LEU A 51 0.11 -2.09 -8.91
C LEU A 51 0.85 -1.63 -10.16
N ARG A 52 1.19 -0.35 -10.16
CA ARG A 52 1.90 0.30 -11.26
C ARG A 52 3.19 0.95 -10.74
N PRO A 53 4.18 1.13 -11.60
CA PRO A 53 5.45 1.75 -11.18
C PRO A 53 5.31 3.15 -10.58
N SER A 54 4.24 3.87 -10.88
CA SER A 54 4.01 5.21 -10.34
C SER A 54 3.29 5.22 -9.01
N ASP A 55 2.78 4.08 -8.55
CA ASP A 55 2.03 4.01 -7.30
C ASP A 55 2.92 4.24 -6.09
N GLU A 56 2.34 4.82 -5.04
CA GLU A 56 2.97 4.90 -3.74
C GLU A 56 2.17 4.09 -2.74
N VAL A 57 2.86 3.42 -1.84
CA VAL A 57 2.23 2.52 -0.89
C VAL A 57 2.67 2.89 0.53
N VAL A 58 1.69 3.01 1.42
CA VAL A 58 1.94 3.07 2.86
C VAL A 58 1.56 1.72 3.44
N LEU A 59 2.50 1.10 4.10
CA LEU A 59 2.35 -0.24 4.67
C LEU A 59 2.35 -0.15 6.17
N GLU A 60 1.27 -0.58 6.80
CA GLU A 60 1.16 -0.61 8.26
C GLU A 60 1.13 -2.07 8.72
N ALA A 61 2.05 -2.41 9.62
CA ALA A 61 2.15 -3.78 10.09
C ALA A 61 2.91 -3.84 11.40
N THR A 62 2.56 -4.81 12.22
CA THR A 62 3.32 -5.14 13.43
C THR A 62 4.28 -6.31 13.19
N THR A 63 3.94 -7.18 12.24
CA THR A 63 4.76 -8.32 11.85
C THR A 63 4.78 -8.44 10.35
N ASN A 64 5.78 -9.12 9.80
CA ASN A 64 5.91 -9.38 8.36
C ASN A 64 5.99 -8.13 7.48
N ALA A 65 6.21 -6.97 8.08
CA ALA A 65 6.23 -5.72 7.32
C ALA A 65 7.31 -5.74 6.25
N TRP A 66 8.50 -6.19 6.61
CA TRP A 66 9.63 -6.16 5.68
C TRP A 66 9.50 -7.20 4.58
N HIS A 67 8.89 -8.35 4.88
CA HIS A 67 8.60 -9.33 3.83
C HIS A 67 7.65 -8.76 2.79
N VAL A 68 6.57 -8.12 3.24
CA VAL A 68 5.61 -7.49 2.34
C VAL A 68 6.25 -6.31 1.62
N HIS A 69 7.03 -5.50 2.32
CA HIS A 69 7.78 -4.39 1.71
C HIS A 69 8.61 -4.90 0.52
N ASP A 70 9.35 -5.99 0.74
CA ASP A 70 10.23 -6.51 -0.30
C ASP A 70 9.47 -7.05 -1.52
N LEU A 71 8.27 -7.57 -1.30
CA LEU A 71 7.42 -8.00 -2.41
C LEU A 71 6.88 -6.80 -3.21
N LEU A 72 6.59 -5.69 -2.54
CA LEU A 72 6.01 -4.51 -3.17
C LEU A 72 7.04 -3.63 -3.87
N ALA A 73 8.21 -3.47 -3.26
CA ALA A 73 9.17 -2.45 -3.68
C ALA A 73 9.56 -2.49 -5.16
N PRO A 74 9.74 -3.66 -5.79
CA PRO A 74 10.10 -3.69 -7.21
C PRO A 74 8.98 -3.20 -8.15
N HIS A 75 7.76 -3.09 -7.66
CA HIS A 75 6.59 -2.83 -8.50
C HIS A 75 6.05 -1.41 -8.42
N VAL A 76 6.52 -0.61 -7.46
CA VAL A 76 5.94 0.71 -7.18
C VAL A 76 7.03 1.76 -7.04
N ALA A 77 6.60 3.03 -7.01
CA ALA A 77 7.54 4.14 -6.88
C ALA A 77 8.15 4.22 -5.48
N GLN A 78 7.34 3.92 -4.47
CA GLN A 78 7.80 4.05 -3.08
C GLN A 78 6.94 3.20 -2.16
N VAL A 79 7.57 2.59 -1.16
CA VAL A 79 6.87 1.92 -0.07
C VAL A 79 7.34 2.56 1.24
N ILE A 80 6.39 3.08 2.00
CA ILE A 80 6.64 3.65 3.32
C ILE A 80 6.08 2.70 4.35
N VAL A 81 6.93 2.27 5.28
CA VAL A 81 6.47 1.40 6.38
C VAL A 81 6.13 2.29 7.56
N ALA A 82 4.86 2.28 7.95
CA ALA A 82 4.36 3.04 9.09
C ALA A 82 4.19 2.09 10.28
N HIS A 83 4.82 2.46 11.39
CA HIS A 83 4.75 1.64 12.61
C HIS A 83 3.75 2.26 13.58
N PRO A 84 2.77 1.46 14.07
CA PRO A 84 1.79 1.99 15.01
C PRO A 84 2.41 2.64 16.25
N TYR A 85 3.54 2.12 16.70
CA TYR A 85 4.22 2.67 17.86
C TYR A 85 4.76 4.07 17.60
N HIS A 86 5.24 4.32 16.40
CA HIS A 86 5.72 5.66 16.06
C HIS A 86 4.60 6.67 16.03
N VAL A 87 3.45 6.27 15.54
CA VAL A 87 2.27 7.15 15.53
C VAL A 87 1.88 7.52 16.95
N LYS A 88 1.88 6.55 17.87
CA LYS A 88 1.54 6.82 19.27
C LYS A 88 2.53 7.76 19.95
N LEU A 89 3.81 7.62 19.61
CA LEU A 89 4.83 8.47 20.21
C LEU A 89 4.73 9.91 19.74
N ILE A 90 4.25 10.12 18.55
CA ILE A 90 4.11 11.44 17.97
C ILE A 90 2.85 12.12 18.48
N ALA A 91 1.82 11.35 18.68
CA ALA A 91 0.55 11.87 19.17
C ALA A 91 0.62 12.28 20.64
#